data_2feb6d85514c6b752f4e1e98084e0449
#
_entry.id   2feb6d85514c6b752f4e1e98084e0449
#
_cell.length_a   1.000
_cell.length_b   1.000
_cell.length_c   1.000
_cell.angle_alpha   90.00
_cell.angle_beta   90.00
_cell.angle_gamma   90.00
#
_symmetry.space_group_name_H-M   'P 1'
#
loop_
_entity.id
_entity.type
_entity.pdbx_description
1 polymer ?
#
loop_
_entity_poly.entity_id
_entity_poly.type
_entity_poly.pdbx_seq_one_letter_code
_entity_poly.pdbx_strand_id
1 'polypeptide(L)'
;VLGNVLIDKEFDKNKTYVYKIEIDKLAPSYIYVDAYQNTFYSEIPDFELSLDRKKTVAIEWNSNAVQKEALGFFVEHSIDQEREGSYLNELPHIPFKSQFEKEDKKANVIDTPQQGHWHYYRVHGLDPFGHPSLKSEWKRIYVPLLINAHVQIDTIVANNTAREIQVSAA
;
A
#
# COMPACT_ATOMS: atom_id res chain seq x y z
N VAL A 1 21.84 -2.74 -4.78
CA VAL A 1 22.55 -1.99 -3.72
C VAL A 1 21.55 -1.78 -2.61
N LEU A 2 21.73 -2.45 -1.47
CA LEU A 2 20.96 -2.19 -0.27
C LEU A 2 21.40 -0.82 0.25
N GLY A 3 20.48 0.15 0.24
CA GLY A 3 20.75 1.46 0.84
C GLY A 3 20.94 1.29 2.35
N ASN A 4 22.02 1.84 2.87
CA ASN A 4 22.22 1.90 4.32
C ASN A 4 21.31 2.99 4.87
N VAL A 5 20.39 2.62 5.75
CA VAL A 5 19.59 3.57 6.54
C VAL A 5 20.29 3.77 7.87
N LEU A 6 20.62 4.99 8.17
CA LEU A 6 21.22 5.39 9.45
C LEU A 6 20.14 6.10 10.26
N ILE A 7 19.80 5.57 11.43
CA ILE A 7 18.80 6.17 12.32
C ILE A 7 19.54 6.82 13.48
N ASP A 8 19.41 8.13 13.62
CA ASP A 8 19.89 8.86 14.78
C ASP A 8 18.90 8.69 15.94
N LYS A 9 19.30 7.95 16.98
CA LYS A 9 18.48 7.69 18.17
C LYS A 9 18.59 8.77 19.25
N GLU A 10 19.56 9.69 19.12
CA GLU A 10 19.81 10.76 20.08
C GLU A 10 19.25 12.10 19.59
N PHE A 11 18.35 12.05 18.65
CA PHE A 11 17.74 13.21 18.02
C PHE A 11 16.93 14.05 19.03
N ASP A 12 17.28 15.31 19.16
CA ASP A 12 16.54 16.29 19.97
C ASP A 12 15.72 17.20 19.03
N LYS A 13 14.41 17.10 19.10
CA LYS A 13 13.46 17.85 18.27
C LYS A 13 13.58 19.40 18.37
N ASN A 14 14.33 19.91 19.34
CA ASN A 14 14.53 21.35 19.54
C ASN A 14 15.86 21.85 18.94
N LYS A 15 16.58 21.01 18.20
CA LYS A 15 17.88 21.35 17.62
C LYS A 15 17.86 21.23 16.11
N THR A 16 18.71 22.05 15.48
CA THR A 16 19.04 21.89 14.06
C THR A 16 20.27 21.00 13.95
N TYR A 17 20.23 20.05 13.04
CA TYR A 17 21.32 19.11 12.79
C TYR A 17 21.90 19.30 11.41
N VAL A 18 23.19 19.05 11.31
CA VAL A 18 23.91 19.00 10.04
C VAL A 18 24.56 17.63 9.97
N TYR A 19 24.07 16.79 9.06
CA TYR A 19 24.67 15.49 8.79
C TYR A 19 25.66 15.62 7.64
N LYS A 20 26.89 15.19 7.88
CA LYS A 20 27.93 15.09 6.85
C LYS A 20 27.98 13.66 6.36
N ILE A 21 27.80 13.47 5.05
CA ILE A 21 27.94 12.18 4.41
C ILE A 21 29.26 12.17 3.65
N GLU A 22 30.16 11.29 4.05
CA GLU A 22 31.43 11.06 3.38
C GLU A 22 31.43 9.69 2.71
N ILE A 23 31.69 9.68 1.42
CA ILE A 23 31.89 8.47 0.64
C ILE A 23 33.32 8.53 0.09
N ASP A 24 34.05 7.44 0.23
CA ASP A 24 35.45 7.38 -0.24
C ASP A 24 35.56 7.90 -1.66
N LYS A 25 36.52 8.82 -1.88
CA LYS A 25 36.83 9.51 -3.15
C LYS A 25 35.76 10.44 -3.72
N LEU A 26 34.70 10.75 -2.96
CA LEU A 26 33.70 11.72 -3.36
C LEU A 26 33.77 12.96 -2.45
N ALA A 27 33.33 14.11 -2.97
CA ALA A 27 33.17 15.30 -2.15
C ALA A 27 32.09 15.04 -1.08
N PRO A 28 32.31 15.53 0.16
CA PRO A 28 31.32 15.35 1.22
C PRO A 28 30.02 16.07 0.88
N SER A 29 28.90 15.43 1.18
CA SER A 29 27.56 16.03 1.09
C SER A 29 27.09 16.41 2.50
N TYR A 30 26.38 17.52 2.61
CA TYR A 30 25.81 17.99 3.87
C TYR A 30 24.29 18.04 3.76
N ILE A 31 23.63 17.47 4.77
CA ILE A 31 22.17 17.51 4.91
C ILE A 31 21.87 18.35 6.15
N TYR A 32 21.10 19.41 5.96
CA TYR A 32 20.63 20.27 7.03
C TYR A 32 19.21 19.84 7.43
N VAL A 33 19.02 19.56 8.71
CA VAL A 33 17.74 19.14 9.25
C VAL A 33 17.37 20.06 10.39
N ASP A 34 16.32 20.83 10.20
CA ASP A 34 15.72 21.62 11.24
C ASP A 34 14.55 20.83 11.85
N ALA A 35 14.80 20.19 12.97
CA ALA A 35 13.83 19.36 13.65
C ALA A 35 12.58 20.11 14.10
N TYR A 36 12.71 21.40 14.34
CA TYR A 36 11.60 22.23 14.81
C TYR A 36 10.59 22.54 13.70
N GLN A 37 11.02 22.53 12.43
CA GLN A 37 10.16 22.82 11.28
C GLN A 37 9.68 21.59 10.52
N ASN A 38 10.26 20.42 10.78
CA ASN A 38 9.94 19.19 10.06
C ASN A 38 8.90 18.33 10.78
N THR A 39 7.74 18.89 10.99
CA THR A 39 6.56 18.03 11.14
C THR A 39 6.20 17.51 9.75
N PHE A 40 6.36 16.21 9.56
CA PHE A 40 5.97 15.51 8.34
C PHE A 40 4.44 15.53 8.24
N TYR A 41 3.90 16.55 7.58
CA TYR A 41 2.45 16.76 7.39
C TYR A 41 1.99 16.47 5.97
N SER A 42 2.82 15.88 5.14
CA SER A 42 2.40 15.55 3.79
C SER A 42 1.22 14.58 3.83
N GLU A 43 0.16 14.97 3.18
CA GLU A 43 -0.91 14.05 2.88
C GLU A 43 -0.36 12.92 2.01
N ILE A 44 -0.69 11.70 2.39
CA ILE A 44 -0.38 10.56 1.54
C ILE A 44 -1.20 10.71 0.26
N PRO A 45 -0.58 10.55 -0.92
CA PRO A 45 -1.32 10.57 -2.16
C PRO A 45 -2.44 9.54 -2.13
N ASP A 46 -3.52 9.88 -2.78
CA ASP A 46 -4.64 8.97 -2.93
C ASP A 46 -4.17 7.64 -3.49
N PHE A 47 -4.61 6.55 -2.88
CA PHE A 47 -4.24 5.20 -3.29
C PHE A 47 -5.46 4.48 -3.90
N GLU A 48 -5.21 3.50 -4.73
CA GLU A 48 -6.23 2.70 -5.39
C GLU A 48 -6.20 1.27 -4.86
N LEU A 49 -7.38 0.65 -4.80
CA LEU A 49 -7.53 -0.76 -4.48
C LEU A 49 -8.02 -1.48 -5.74
N SER A 50 -7.36 -2.56 -6.10
CA SER A 50 -7.81 -3.44 -7.16
C SER A 50 -7.82 -4.89 -6.71
N LEU A 51 -8.79 -5.67 -7.22
CA LEU A 51 -8.95 -7.08 -6.91
C LEU A 51 -8.70 -7.90 -8.18
N ASP A 52 -7.78 -8.83 -8.11
CA ASP A 52 -7.52 -9.73 -9.21
C ASP A 52 -8.44 -10.97 -9.21
N ARG A 53 -8.32 -11.80 -10.25
CA ARG A 53 -9.09 -13.04 -10.36
C ARG A 53 -8.72 -14.08 -9.30
N LYS A 54 -7.52 -14.00 -8.72
CA LYS A 54 -7.05 -14.89 -7.66
C LYS A 54 -7.48 -14.42 -6.26
N LYS A 55 -8.27 -13.33 -6.19
CA LYS A 55 -8.73 -12.71 -4.95
C LYS A 55 -7.60 -12.06 -4.15
N THR A 56 -6.56 -11.66 -4.85
CA THR A 56 -5.48 -10.85 -4.31
C THR A 56 -5.84 -9.39 -4.46
N VAL A 57 -5.63 -8.61 -3.42
CA VAL A 57 -5.84 -7.15 -3.41
C VAL A 57 -4.50 -6.46 -3.64
N ALA A 58 -4.44 -5.64 -4.68
CA ALA A 58 -3.32 -4.73 -4.87
C ALA A 58 -3.69 -3.34 -4.35
N ILE A 59 -2.82 -2.79 -3.51
CA ILE A 59 -2.89 -1.44 -2.95
C ILE A 59 -1.84 -0.62 -3.68
N GLU A 60 -2.25 0.34 -4.51
CA GLU A 60 -1.37 1.09 -5.39
C GLU A 60 -1.46 2.59 -5.12
N TRP A 61 -0.32 3.28 -5.06
CA TRP A 61 -0.26 4.74 -4.91
C TRP A 61 0.86 5.35 -5.74
N ASN A 62 0.73 6.65 -6.04
CA ASN A 62 1.78 7.40 -6.69
C ASN A 62 2.84 7.82 -5.67
N SER A 63 3.97 7.14 -5.66
CA SER A 63 5.05 7.42 -4.72
C SER A 63 5.79 8.73 -5.01
N ASN A 64 5.75 9.24 -6.24
CA ASN A 64 6.51 10.44 -6.64
C ASN A 64 6.03 11.72 -5.95
N ALA A 65 4.73 11.80 -5.63
CA ALA A 65 4.17 12.99 -4.99
C ALA A 65 4.73 13.21 -3.57
N VAL A 66 5.20 12.16 -2.91
CA VAL A 66 5.63 12.18 -1.49
C VAL A 66 7.09 11.77 -1.29
N GLN A 67 7.78 11.33 -2.36
CA GLN A 67 9.17 10.82 -2.28
C GLN A 67 10.19 11.83 -1.74
N LYS A 68 9.89 13.11 -1.77
CA LYS A 68 10.79 14.12 -1.22
C LYS A 68 10.83 14.10 0.31
N GLU A 69 9.80 13.58 0.92
CA GLU A 69 9.57 13.66 2.36
C GLU A 69 9.46 12.29 3.02
N ALA A 70 8.99 11.27 2.28
CA ALA A 70 8.85 9.90 2.79
C ALA A 70 9.99 8.99 2.30
N LEU A 71 10.66 8.35 3.24
CA LEU A 71 11.63 7.29 2.95
C LEU A 71 10.94 5.98 2.57
N GLY A 72 9.81 5.70 3.17
CA GLY A 72 9.07 4.46 2.96
C GLY A 72 7.62 4.56 3.38
N PHE A 73 6.87 3.50 3.18
CA PHE A 73 5.43 3.46 3.40
C PHE A 73 5.02 2.20 4.16
N PHE A 74 4.03 2.35 5.01
CA PHE A 74 3.32 1.26 5.64
C PHE A 74 1.89 1.21 5.14
N VAL A 75 1.40 -0.01 4.97
CA VAL A 75 0.00 -0.28 4.66
C VAL A 75 -0.63 -0.96 5.87
N GLU A 76 -1.70 -0.38 6.37
CA GLU A 76 -2.52 -0.98 7.41
C GLU A 76 -3.73 -1.66 6.79
N HIS A 77 -4.10 -2.79 7.35
CA HIS A 77 -5.27 -3.60 6.99
C HIS A 77 -6.14 -3.85 8.21
N SER A 78 -7.45 -3.78 8.02
CA SER A 78 -8.44 -4.15 9.03
C SER A 78 -9.66 -4.79 8.36
N ILE A 79 -10.37 -5.62 9.11
CA ILE A 79 -11.71 -6.12 8.74
C ILE A 79 -12.83 -5.26 9.34
N ASP A 80 -12.46 -4.27 10.15
CA ASP A 80 -13.37 -3.38 10.85
C ASP A 80 -12.81 -1.95 10.78
N GLN A 81 -13.59 -1.03 10.23
CA GLN A 81 -13.18 0.36 10.06
C GLN A 81 -12.95 1.11 11.38
N GLU A 82 -13.63 0.69 12.45
CA GLU A 82 -13.55 1.35 13.76
C GLU A 82 -12.34 0.89 14.59
N ARG A 83 -11.66 -0.18 14.16
CA ARG A 83 -10.50 -0.72 14.83
C ARG A 83 -9.19 -0.26 14.22
N GLU A 84 -8.16 -0.18 15.04
CA GLU A 84 -6.81 -0.04 14.52
C GLU A 84 -6.46 -1.25 13.65
N GLY A 85 -5.89 -0.97 12.47
CA GLY A 85 -5.43 -2.01 11.56
C GLY A 85 -4.10 -2.61 12.03
N SER A 86 -3.79 -3.77 11.49
CA SER A 86 -2.45 -4.35 11.54
C SER A 86 -1.66 -3.96 10.30
N TYR A 87 -0.34 -3.82 10.43
CA TYR A 87 0.53 -3.59 9.28
C TYR A 87 0.62 -4.85 8.42
N LEU A 88 0.49 -4.68 7.11
CA LEU A 88 0.73 -5.74 6.13
C LEU A 88 2.21 -5.99 5.92
N ASN A 89 3.02 -4.96 6.07
CA ASN A 89 4.45 -5.02 5.84
C ASN A 89 5.20 -4.78 7.17
N GLU A 90 6.09 -5.69 7.53
CA GLU A 90 6.94 -5.58 8.73
C GLU A 90 8.01 -4.49 8.60
N LEU A 91 8.46 -4.24 7.38
CA LEU A 91 9.41 -3.20 7.03
C LEU A 91 8.75 -2.18 6.09
N PRO A 92 9.13 -0.89 6.17
CA PRO A 92 8.58 0.10 5.27
C PRO A 92 8.82 -0.29 3.81
N HIS A 93 7.78 -0.21 2.98
CA HIS A 93 7.93 -0.35 1.55
C HIS A 93 8.66 0.88 1.00
N ILE A 94 9.88 0.68 0.51
CA ILE A 94 10.70 1.75 -0.08
C ILE A 94 10.51 1.67 -1.59
N PRO A 95 9.84 2.65 -2.23
CA PRO A 95 9.69 2.67 -3.67
C PRO A 95 11.07 2.88 -4.31
N PHE A 96 11.54 1.90 -5.07
CA PHE A 96 12.82 2.02 -5.75
C PHE A 96 12.64 2.73 -7.09
N LYS A 97 13.25 3.89 -7.24
CA LYS A 97 13.32 4.60 -8.52
C LYS A 97 14.64 4.25 -9.22
N SER A 98 14.56 3.52 -10.31
CA SER A 98 15.71 3.35 -11.19
C SER A 98 16.04 4.67 -11.87
N GLN A 99 17.31 5.05 -11.91
CA GLN A 99 17.77 6.26 -12.64
C GLN A 99 17.43 6.26 -14.14
N PHE A 100 17.09 5.10 -14.67
CA PHE A 100 16.80 4.88 -16.10
C PHE A 100 15.30 4.83 -16.43
N GLU A 101 14.43 4.85 -15.42
CA GLU A 101 12.99 4.79 -15.64
C GLU A 101 12.38 6.18 -15.73
N LYS A 102 11.79 6.47 -16.90
CA LYS A 102 11.13 7.76 -17.19
C LYS A 102 9.66 7.81 -16.74
N GLU A 103 9.08 6.67 -16.40
CA GLU A 103 7.68 6.58 -16.02
C GLU A 103 7.48 6.61 -14.52
N ASP A 104 6.39 7.25 -14.09
CA ASP A 104 5.94 7.27 -12.70
C ASP A 104 5.51 5.87 -12.28
N LYS A 105 6.39 5.13 -11.63
CA LYS A 105 6.01 3.84 -11.08
C LYS A 105 5.08 4.05 -9.90
N LYS A 106 3.93 3.40 -9.98
CA LYS A 106 3.07 3.21 -8.82
C LYS A 106 3.77 2.28 -7.83
N ALA A 107 3.90 2.70 -6.59
CA ALA A 107 4.26 1.79 -5.51
C ALA A 107 3.07 0.87 -5.27
N ASN A 108 3.33 -0.40 -4.96
CA ASN A 108 2.27 -1.35 -4.67
C ASN A 108 2.63 -2.28 -3.50
N VAL A 109 1.61 -2.65 -2.75
CA VAL A 109 1.64 -3.73 -1.77
C VAL A 109 0.52 -4.68 -2.12
N ILE A 110 0.78 -5.98 -2.01
CA ILE A 110 -0.17 -7.02 -2.34
C ILE A 110 -0.57 -7.75 -1.07
N ASP A 111 -1.88 -7.93 -0.90
CA ASP A 111 -2.46 -8.72 0.18
C ASP A 111 -3.29 -9.88 -0.36
N THR A 112 -3.39 -10.95 0.43
CA THR A 112 -4.27 -12.10 0.13
C THR A 112 -5.24 -12.28 1.30
N PRO A 113 -6.26 -11.41 1.38
CA PRO A 113 -7.15 -11.34 2.51
C PRO A 113 -8.18 -12.49 2.51
N GLN A 114 -8.83 -12.68 3.65
CA GLN A 114 -9.89 -13.68 3.80
C GLN A 114 -11.06 -13.37 2.87
N GLN A 115 -11.53 -14.38 2.13
CA GLN A 115 -12.68 -14.23 1.23
C GLN A 115 -14.02 -14.15 2.01
N GLY A 116 -15.01 -13.51 1.40
CA GLY A 116 -16.35 -13.35 1.96
C GLY A 116 -16.52 -12.14 2.87
N HIS A 117 -15.51 -11.27 2.96
CA HIS A 117 -15.51 -10.14 3.87
C HIS A 117 -15.21 -8.81 3.18
N TRP A 118 -15.59 -7.71 3.82
CA TRP A 118 -15.06 -6.39 3.53
C TRP A 118 -13.69 -6.24 4.20
N HIS A 119 -12.77 -5.66 3.47
CA HIS A 119 -11.42 -5.34 3.93
C HIS A 119 -11.17 -3.85 3.77
N TYR A 120 -10.54 -3.27 4.76
CA TYR A 120 -10.23 -1.85 4.85
C TYR A 120 -8.72 -1.68 4.82
N TYR A 121 -8.25 -0.71 4.03
CA TYR A 121 -6.84 -0.41 3.88
C TYR A 121 -6.61 1.07 4.03
N ARG A 122 -5.49 1.44 4.61
CA ARG A 122 -4.96 2.81 4.59
C ARG A 122 -3.45 2.78 4.53
N VAL A 123 -2.87 3.89 4.06
CA VAL A 123 -1.43 4.03 3.84
C VAL A 123 -0.92 5.21 4.64
N HIS A 124 0.29 5.11 5.18
CA HIS A 124 1.02 6.24 5.71
C HIS A 124 2.50 6.14 5.37
N GLY A 125 3.17 7.28 5.30
CA GLY A 125 4.58 7.37 5.03
C GLY A 125 5.40 7.37 6.32
N LEU A 126 6.69 7.14 6.15
CA LEU A 126 7.70 7.25 7.17
C LEU A 126 8.80 8.19 6.67
N ASP A 127 9.15 9.21 7.43
CA ASP A 127 10.25 10.08 7.09
C ASP A 127 11.62 9.41 7.34
N PRO A 128 12.74 10.00 6.90
CA PRO A 128 14.07 9.46 7.15
C PRO A 128 14.44 9.31 8.64
N PHE A 129 13.70 9.94 9.53
CA PHE A 129 13.93 9.90 10.98
C PHE A 129 13.02 8.93 11.72
N GLY A 130 12.12 8.26 10.98
CA GLY A 130 11.20 7.30 11.56
C GLY A 130 9.89 7.90 12.08
N HIS A 131 9.58 9.17 11.76
CA HIS A 131 8.30 9.76 12.12
C HIS A 131 7.22 9.38 11.11
N PRO A 132 6.05 8.93 11.56
CA PRO A 132 4.96 8.63 10.65
C PRO A 132 4.31 9.92 10.13
N SER A 133 3.85 9.89 8.87
CA SER A 133 2.97 10.90 8.31
C SER A 133 1.56 10.79 8.88
N LEU A 134 0.69 11.72 8.48
CA LEU A 134 -0.74 11.52 8.62
C LEU A 134 -1.14 10.25 7.86
N LYS A 135 -2.05 9.47 8.44
CA LYS A 135 -2.61 8.30 7.79
C LYS A 135 -3.65 8.74 6.76
N SER A 136 -3.69 8.08 5.61
CA SER A 136 -4.77 8.28 4.66
C SER A 136 -6.12 7.87 5.23
N GLU A 137 -7.21 8.29 4.61
CA GLU A 137 -8.53 7.75 4.88
C GLU A 137 -8.59 6.26 4.55
N TRP A 138 -9.48 5.54 5.24
CA TRP A 138 -9.73 4.15 4.97
C TRP A 138 -10.44 3.97 3.63
N LYS A 139 -9.91 3.11 2.76
CA LYS A 139 -10.62 2.59 1.60
C LYS A 139 -11.00 1.14 1.82
N ARG A 140 -12.11 0.73 1.23
CA ARG A 140 -12.63 -0.64 1.40
C ARG A 140 -12.81 -1.35 0.08
N ILE A 141 -12.66 -2.66 0.12
CA ILE A 141 -12.93 -3.57 -0.98
C ILE A 141 -13.58 -4.85 -0.46
N TYR A 142 -14.56 -5.36 -1.18
CA TYR A 142 -15.16 -6.65 -0.85
C TYR A 142 -14.44 -7.76 -1.61
N VAL A 143 -13.99 -8.79 -0.90
CA VAL A 143 -13.34 -9.96 -1.49
C VAL A 143 -14.33 -11.12 -1.52
N PRO A 144 -14.94 -11.43 -2.67
CA PRO A 144 -15.98 -12.44 -2.75
C PRO A 144 -15.43 -13.85 -2.53
N LEU A 145 -16.27 -14.72 -1.97
CA LEU A 145 -15.97 -16.14 -1.90
C LEU A 145 -15.80 -16.71 -3.30
N LEU A 146 -14.79 -17.54 -3.48
CA LEU A 146 -14.69 -18.43 -4.64
C LEU A 146 -15.64 -19.61 -4.41
N ILE A 147 -16.82 -19.52 -4.97
CA ILE A 147 -17.75 -20.66 -4.98
C ILE A 147 -17.40 -21.48 -6.22
N ASN A 148 -16.73 -22.60 -6.03
CA ASN A 148 -16.60 -23.62 -7.07
C ASN A 148 -17.93 -24.41 -7.12
N ALA A 149 -18.98 -23.78 -7.63
CA ALA A 149 -20.22 -24.46 -7.87
C ALA A 149 -20.09 -25.24 -9.20
N HIS A 150 -20.05 -26.55 -9.13
CA HIS A 150 -20.36 -27.41 -10.28
C HIS A 150 -21.87 -27.44 -10.43
N VAL A 151 -22.39 -26.73 -11.41
CA VAL A 151 -23.78 -26.86 -11.80
C VAL A 151 -23.85 -28.07 -12.72
N GLN A 152 -24.43 -29.17 -12.23
CA GLN A 152 -24.78 -30.30 -13.07
C GLN A 152 -26.18 -30.02 -13.62
N ILE A 153 -26.30 -29.92 -14.94
CA ILE A 153 -27.60 -29.79 -15.60
C ILE A 153 -28.12 -31.20 -15.86
N ASP A 154 -29.09 -31.61 -15.07
CA ASP A 154 -29.64 -32.95 -15.17
C ASP A 154 -30.66 -33.06 -16.29
N THR A 155 -31.43 -32.01 -16.57
CA THR A 155 -32.46 -32.04 -17.57
C THR A 155 -32.66 -30.67 -18.22
N ILE A 156 -32.77 -30.66 -19.52
CA ILE A 156 -33.23 -29.52 -20.32
C ILE A 156 -34.51 -29.88 -20.97
N VAL A 157 -35.60 -29.22 -20.60
CA VAL A 157 -36.91 -29.40 -21.24
C VAL A 157 -37.22 -28.18 -22.10
N ALA A 158 -37.33 -28.38 -23.39
CA ALA A 158 -37.76 -27.34 -24.31
C ALA A 158 -39.30 -27.39 -24.46
N ASN A 159 -39.96 -26.33 -24.03
CA ASN A 159 -41.39 -26.17 -24.27
C ASN A 159 -41.61 -25.36 -25.54
N ASN A 160 -41.82 -26.05 -26.64
CA ASN A 160 -41.99 -25.41 -27.94
C ASN A 160 -43.27 -24.55 -28.05
N THR A 161 -44.24 -24.76 -27.17
CA THR A 161 -45.49 -23.99 -27.16
C THR A 161 -45.32 -22.65 -26.46
N ALA A 162 -44.56 -22.64 -25.38
CA ALA A 162 -44.30 -21.41 -24.61
C ALA A 162 -43.03 -20.67 -25.04
N ARG A 163 -42.21 -21.25 -25.92
CA ARG A 163 -40.86 -20.77 -26.26
C ARG A 163 -39.95 -20.57 -25.04
N GLU A 164 -40.12 -21.41 -24.06
CA GLU A 164 -39.33 -21.39 -22.82
C GLU A 164 -38.42 -22.60 -22.75
N ILE A 165 -37.24 -22.40 -22.16
CA ILE A 165 -36.30 -23.45 -21.80
C ILE A 165 -36.24 -23.48 -20.29
N GLN A 166 -36.63 -24.60 -19.69
CA GLN A 166 -36.49 -24.87 -18.28
C GLN A 166 -35.23 -25.70 -18.05
N VAL A 167 -34.37 -25.20 -17.15
CA VAL A 167 -33.17 -25.91 -16.73
C VAL A 167 -33.31 -26.22 -15.25
N SER A 168 -33.22 -27.49 -14.89
CA SER A 168 -33.14 -27.93 -13.50
C SER A 168 -31.73 -28.41 -13.19
N ALA A 169 -31.23 -28.02 -12.04
CA ALA A 169 -29.95 -28.46 -11.48
C ALA A 169 -30.24 -29.17 -10.16
N ALA A 170 -29.47 -30.21 -9.88
CA ALA A 170 -29.48 -30.94 -8.62
C ALA A 170 -28.65 -30.23 -7.55
#